data_cf6cf136abab695b3b54945120bfcb06
#
_entry.id   cf6cf136abab695b3b54945120bfcb06
#
_cell.length_a   1.000
_cell.length_b   1.000
_cell.length_c   1.000
_cell.angle_alpha   90.00
_cell.angle_beta   90.00
_cell.angle_gamma   90.00
#
_symmetry.space_group_name_H-M   'P 1'
#
loop_
_entity.id
_entity.type
_entity.pdbx_description
1 polymer ?
#
loop_
_entity_poly.entity_id
_entity_poly.type
_entity_poly.pdbx_seq_one_letter_code
_entity_poly.pdbx_strand_id
1 'polypeptide(L)'
;MKFRSFVLGIILSVLFAVPLFADDSVAENVVEQPAEVGAVPDSVVAADPLQKGKTGIVAIDTLSVNEWDIPTKRNSLAMTMLFAIFPGGGQFYTEHYVRGGFITGIELLLLYEVTANKSYQHRRVLEQAQPLRDSVAFYTNKVLREKNRDSLAYYHEKRTEFIARVHEKSDKKMEQEDLRKAETAWMYGLYLYSFFDAFGIWYNNNYRSVELKSMKTALLWSIIPGFGQMYNREFGKMGLLYMAFIGSATSIWTSQNMVEYYLDRKHIVEQESTTSEEYERVAERVTYYRKNRNQYIWAIALLYLYSVGDAAVDALLSDFDNPMHLAVLPRLEGGVQALMTFDF
;
A
#
# COMPACT_ATOMS: atom_id res chain seq x y z
N MET A 1 17.70 10.56 2.82
CA MET A 1 17.57 10.11 1.42
C MET A 1 17.25 8.62 1.27
N LYS A 2 17.92 7.71 1.96
CA LYS A 2 17.74 6.24 1.80
C LYS A 2 16.35 5.70 2.23
N PHE A 3 15.69 6.28 3.23
CA PHE A 3 14.39 5.80 3.74
C PHE A 3 13.22 6.09 2.78
N ARG A 4 13.19 7.27 2.13
CA ARG A 4 12.15 7.61 1.13
C ARG A 4 12.19 6.67 -0.09
N SER A 5 13.39 6.33 -0.56
CA SER A 5 13.57 5.35 -1.64
C SER A 5 13.19 3.94 -1.19
N PHE A 6 13.37 3.61 0.09
CA PHE A 6 13.00 2.34 0.68
C PHE A 6 11.47 2.21 0.82
N VAL A 7 10.79 3.23 1.35
CA VAL A 7 9.31 3.25 1.47
C VAL A 7 8.66 3.24 0.08
N LEU A 8 9.15 4.05 -0.87
CA LEU A 8 8.66 4.03 -2.25
C LEU A 8 8.94 2.67 -2.93
N GLY A 9 10.08 2.07 -2.65
CA GLY A 9 10.43 0.73 -3.11
C GLY A 9 9.52 -0.36 -2.53
N ILE A 10 9.20 -0.30 -1.24
CA ILE A 10 8.23 -1.20 -0.60
C ILE A 10 6.84 -1.01 -1.19
N ILE A 11 6.37 0.24 -1.36
CA ILE A 11 5.06 0.54 -1.92
C ILE A 11 4.96 0.05 -3.36
N LEU A 12 5.97 0.28 -4.20
CA LEU A 12 6.04 -0.26 -5.55
C LEU A 12 6.12 -1.80 -5.54
N SER A 13 6.89 -2.39 -4.64
CA SER A 13 6.97 -3.86 -4.49
C SER A 13 5.64 -4.45 -4.05
N VAL A 14 4.91 -3.78 -3.15
CA VAL A 14 3.57 -4.19 -2.71
C VAL A 14 2.54 -4.02 -3.84
N LEU A 15 2.61 -2.93 -4.62
CA LEU A 15 1.75 -2.72 -5.80
C LEU A 15 1.97 -3.80 -6.88
N PHE A 16 3.20 -4.27 -7.07
CA PHE A 16 3.53 -5.33 -8.01
C PHE A 16 3.38 -6.75 -7.44
N ALA A 17 3.44 -6.91 -6.12
CA ALA A 17 3.31 -8.22 -5.44
C ALA A 17 1.86 -8.60 -5.12
N VAL A 18 0.92 -7.65 -5.10
CA VAL A 18 -0.51 -7.92 -4.85
C VAL A 18 -1.11 -8.96 -5.80
N PRO A 19 -0.77 -9.00 -7.11
CA PRO A 19 -1.23 -10.10 -7.97
C PRO A 19 -0.66 -11.47 -7.60
N LEU A 20 0.54 -11.53 -7.00
CA LEU A 20 1.20 -12.78 -6.59
C LEU A 20 0.62 -13.37 -5.30
N PHE A 21 0.00 -12.54 -4.45
CA PHE A 21 -0.61 -12.99 -3.18
C PHE A 21 -2.14 -13.16 -3.26
N ALA A 22 -2.76 -12.77 -4.37
CA ALA A 22 -4.21 -12.95 -4.57
C ALA A 22 -4.60 -14.41 -4.87
N ASP A 23 -3.66 -15.27 -5.25
CA ASP A 23 -3.91 -16.63 -5.71
C ASP A 23 -3.59 -17.73 -4.66
N ASP A 24 -2.99 -17.39 -3.52
CA ASP A 24 -2.58 -18.37 -2.50
C ASP A 24 -3.74 -18.89 -1.62
N SER A 25 -4.97 -18.43 -1.82
CA SER A 25 -6.12 -18.90 -1.03
C SER A 25 -6.66 -20.27 -1.45
N VAL A 26 -6.11 -20.88 -2.50
CA VAL A 26 -6.59 -22.17 -3.05
C VAL A 26 -5.65 -23.35 -2.74
N ALA A 27 -4.42 -23.11 -2.28
CA ALA A 27 -3.39 -24.15 -2.24
C ALA A 27 -3.11 -24.80 -0.88
N GLU A 28 -3.71 -24.39 0.24
CA GLU A 28 -3.22 -24.81 1.56
C GLU A 28 -4.21 -25.60 2.44
N ASN A 29 -5.21 -26.28 1.87
CA ASN A 29 -6.09 -27.17 2.65
C ASN A 29 -6.26 -28.57 2.05
N VAL A 30 -5.17 -29.20 1.59
CA VAL A 30 -5.13 -30.63 1.39
C VAL A 30 -4.35 -31.26 2.54
N VAL A 31 -4.98 -31.35 3.71
CA VAL A 31 -4.55 -32.28 4.76
C VAL A 31 -5.19 -33.62 4.42
N GLU A 32 -4.38 -34.56 3.95
CA GLU A 32 -4.75 -35.96 3.83
C GLU A 32 -5.22 -36.50 5.19
N GLN A 33 -6.53 -36.79 5.31
CA GLN A 33 -7.01 -37.71 6.32
C GLN A 33 -7.14 -39.10 5.66
N PRO A 34 -6.66 -40.17 6.29
CA PRO A 34 -6.74 -41.51 5.75
C PRO A 34 -8.22 -41.95 5.71
N ALA A 35 -8.66 -42.40 4.52
CA ALA A 35 -9.99 -42.92 4.29
C ALA A 35 -10.22 -44.22 5.10
N GLU A 36 -11.16 -44.20 6.03
CA GLU A 36 -11.77 -45.42 6.54
C GLU A 36 -12.59 -46.09 5.44
N VAL A 37 -12.20 -47.33 5.15
CA VAL A 37 -12.89 -48.21 4.21
C VAL A 37 -14.21 -48.66 4.85
N GLY A 38 -15.29 -47.97 4.52
CA GLY A 38 -16.65 -48.35 4.86
C GLY A 38 -17.18 -49.36 3.85
N ALA A 39 -17.75 -50.44 4.38
CA ALA A 39 -18.26 -51.65 3.68
C ALA A 39 -19.23 -51.33 2.54
N VAL A 40 -19.01 -52.02 1.40
CA VAL A 40 -19.87 -52.05 0.22
C VAL A 40 -21.12 -52.89 0.55
N PRO A 41 -22.36 -52.40 0.33
CA PRO A 41 -23.52 -53.27 0.32
C PRO A 41 -23.71 -53.94 -1.05
N ASP A 42 -23.70 -55.25 -1.02
CA ASP A 42 -24.14 -56.07 -2.14
C ASP A 42 -25.61 -55.84 -2.51
N SER A 43 -25.86 -55.28 -3.67
CA SER A 43 -27.10 -55.52 -4.42
C SER A 43 -26.84 -55.34 -5.92
N VAL A 44 -26.38 -56.44 -6.53
CA VAL A 44 -26.38 -56.61 -7.99
C VAL A 44 -27.81 -56.89 -8.42
N VAL A 45 -28.45 -55.93 -9.06
CA VAL A 45 -29.68 -56.21 -9.87
C VAL A 45 -29.24 -56.38 -11.31
N ALA A 46 -29.50 -57.54 -11.81
CA ALA A 46 -29.24 -57.94 -13.18
C ALA A 46 -30.00 -57.09 -14.20
N ALA A 47 -29.27 -56.48 -15.12
CA ALA A 47 -29.84 -55.78 -16.27
C ALA A 47 -29.93 -56.68 -17.47
N ASP A 48 -31.11 -56.70 -18.06
CA ASP A 48 -31.57 -57.42 -19.25
C ASP A 48 -30.77 -56.98 -20.51
N PRO A 49 -30.27 -57.95 -21.34
CA PRO A 49 -29.49 -57.60 -22.52
C PRO A 49 -30.38 -57.60 -23.77
N LEU A 50 -31.01 -56.48 -24.13
CA LEU A 50 -31.54 -56.33 -25.51
C LEU A 50 -32.05 -54.88 -25.75
N GLN A 51 -31.13 -53.94 -26.07
CA GLN A 51 -31.44 -52.85 -26.99
C GLN A 51 -30.20 -52.46 -27.78
N LYS A 52 -30.11 -52.93 -29.00
CA LYS A 52 -29.21 -52.47 -30.04
C LYS A 52 -29.63 -51.10 -30.50
N GLY A 53 -28.66 -50.17 -30.48
CA GLY A 53 -28.66 -49.04 -31.40
C GLY A 53 -29.08 -47.72 -30.83
N LYS A 54 -28.12 -47.10 -30.17
CA LYS A 54 -27.75 -45.67 -30.27
C LYS A 54 -26.49 -45.50 -29.43
N THR A 55 -25.44 -44.99 -30.02
CA THR A 55 -24.25 -44.51 -29.30
C THR A 55 -24.69 -43.40 -28.34
N GLY A 56 -25.27 -43.85 -27.23
CA GLY A 56 -25.48 -42.99 -26.08
C GLY A 56 -24.12 -42.82 -25.42
N ILE A 57 -23.52 -41.68 -25.62
CA ILE A 57 -22.62 -41.14 -24.62
C ILE A 57 -23.44 -41.16 -23.34
N VAL A 58 -23.16 -42.13 -22.44
CA VAL A 58 -23.67 -42.06 -21.08
C VAL A 58 -23.10 -40.72 -20.58
N ALA A 59 -23.95 -39.71 -20.57
CA ALA A 59 -23.69 -38.57 -19.77
C ALA A 59 -23.53 -39.13 -18.36
N ILE A 60 -22.30 -39.31 -17.94
CA ILE A 60 -22.01 -39.40 -16.51
C ILE A 60 -22.59 -38.11 -16.01
N ASP A 61 -23.75 -38.22 -15.34
CA ASP A 61 -24.29 -37.12 -14.58
C ASP A 61 -23.07 -36.50 -13.89
N THR A 62 -22.71 -35.35 -14.34
CA THR A 62 -21.66 -34.58 -13.70
C THR A 62 -22.13 -34.45 -12.27
N LEU A 63 -21.61 -35.31 -11.40
CA LEU A 63 -21.67 -35.11 -9.98
C LEU A 63 -21.33 -33.62 -9.84
N SER A 64 -22.38 -32.84 -9.60
CA SER A 64 -22.21 -31.41 -9.44
C SER A 64 -21.22 -31.24 -8.31
N VAL A 65 -20.00 -30.88 -8.65
CA VAL A 65 -18.90 -30.59 -7.69
C VAL A 65 -19.30 -29.46 -6.73
N ASN A 66 -20.51 -28.93 -6.90
CA ASN A 66 -21.14 -27.94 -6.03
C ASN A 66 -21.56 -28.47 -4.65
N GLU A 67 -21.42 -29.75 -4.36
CA GLU A 67 -21.80 -30.34 -3.07
C GLU A 67 -20.63 -30.51 -2.08
N TRP A 68 -19.43 -30.12 -2.47
CA TRP A 68 -18.38 -29.83 -1.49
C TRP A 68 -18.51 -28.40 -0.97
N ASP A 69 -19.70 -28.02 -0.51
CA ASP A 69 -19.86 -26.94 0.44
C ASP A 69 -19.12 -27.35 1.73
N ILE A 70 -17.81 -27.22 1.69
CA ILE A 70 -17.04 -27.09 2.94
C ILE A 70 -17.72 -25.91 3.62
N PRO A 71 -18.32 -26.11 4.81
CA PRO A 71 -18.93 -24.98 5.50
C PRO A 71 -17.84 -23.98 5.83
N THR A 72 -17.63 -23.02 4.94
CA THR A 72 -16.73 -21.90 5.19
C THR A 72 -17.29 -21.23 6.43
N LYS A 73 -16.53 -21.30 7.52
CA LYS A 73 -16.89 -20.69 8.79
C LYS A 73 -17.23 -19.23 8.53
N ARG A 74 -18.53 -18.90 8.54
CA ARG A 74 -19.00 -17.54 8.25
C ARG A 74 -18.55 -16.63 9.38
N ASN A 75 -17.58 -15.80 9.11
CA ASN A 75 -17.11 -14.81 10.06
C ASN A 75 -18.16 -13.69 10.21
N SER A 76 -18.38 -13.24 11.45
CA SER A 76 -19.29 -12.12 11.70
C SER A 76 -18.69 -10.80 11.18
N LEU A 77 -19.45 -10.00 10.42
CA LEU A 77 -19.03 -8.66 9.98
C LEU A 77 -18.65 -7.80 11.19
N ALA A 78 -19.49 -7.79 12.22
CA ALA A 78 -19.27 -6.96 13.39
C ALA A 78 -17.94 -7.29 14.08
N MET A 79 -17.61 -8.58 14.20
CA MET A 79 -16.33 -9.01 14.78
C MET A 79 -15.16 -8.72 13.87
N THR A 80 -15.28 -8.95 12.55
CA THR A 80 -14.22 -8.60 11.59
C THR A 80 -13.89 -7.12 11.67
N MET A 81 -14.91 -6.24 11.70
CA MET A 81 -14.71 -4.79 11.79
C MET A 81 -14.20 -4.37 13.17
N LEU A 82 -14.63 -5.01 14.24
CA LEU A 82 -14.11 -4.76 15.59
C LEU A 82 -12.60 -5.09 15.67
N PHE A 83 -12.19 -6.24 15.15
CA PHE A 83 -10.78 -6.60 15.11
C PHE A 83 -9.98 -5.71 14.14
N ALA A 84 -10.58 -5.24 13.04
CA ALA A 84 -9.95 -4.32 12.09
C ALA A 84 -9.64 -2.92 12.67
N ILE A 85 -10.13 -2.59 13.88
CA ILE A 85 -9.67 -1.41 14.64
C ILE A 85 -8.16 -1.51 14.93
N PHE A 86 -7.64 -2.73 15.11
CA PHE A 86 -6.22 -2.97 15.25
C PHE A 86 -5.63 -3.31 13.87
N PRO A 87 -4.53 -2.69 13.46
CA PRO A 87 -3.88 -2.97 12.17
C PRO A 87 -3.60 -4.48 12.02
N GLY A 88 -4.08 -5.06 10.93
CA GLY A 88 -3.97 -6.50 10.70
C GLY A 88 -4.93 -7.40 11.50
N GLY A 89 -5.62 -6.86 12.50
CA GLY A 89 -6.49 -7.64 13.38
C GLY A 89 -7.68 -8.30 12.67
N GLY A 90 -8.29 -7.60 11.71
CA GLY A 90 -9.35 -8.17 10.88
C GLY A 90 -8.87 -9.34 10.04
N GLN A 91 -7.65 -9.28 9.50
CA GLN A 91 -7.01 -10.36 8.76
C GLN A 91 -6.71 -11.56 9.67
N PHE A 92 -6.23 -11.33 10.90
CA PHE A 92 -6.05 -12.41 11.88
C PHE A 92 -7.36 -13.10 12.24
N TYR A 93 -8.44 -12.34 12.45
CA TYR A 93 -9.74 -12.90 12.74
C TYR A 93 -10.31 -13.73 11.58
N THR A 94 -10.00 -13.35 10.33
CA THR A 94 -10.39 -14.08 9.12
C THR A 94 -9.39 -15.17 8.72
N GLU A 95 -8.44 -15.53 9.60
CA GLU A 95 -7.46 -16.61 9.44
C GLU A 95 -6.36 -16.34 8.38
N HIS A 96 -6.23 -15.10 7.90
CA HIS A 96 -5.16 -14.65 6.98
C HIS A 96 -3.92 -14.18 7.76
N TYR A 97 -3.26 -15.09 8.46
CA TYR A 97 -2.20 -14.79 9.45
C TYR A 97 -0.97 -14.10 8.85
N VAL A 98 -0.50 -14.54 7.69
CA VAL A 98 0.68 -13.96 7.02
C VAL A 98 0.40 -12.51 6.62
N ARG A 99 -0.76 -12.26 6.01
CA ARG A 99 -1.20 -10.93 5.59
C ARG A 99 -1.40 -10.00 6.80
N GLY A 100 -2.07 -10.47 7.85
CA GLY A 100 -2.25 -9.75 9.10
C GLY A 100 -0.92 -9.41 9.76
N GLY A 101 0.00 -10.36 9.85
CA GLY A 101 1.33 -10.16 10.42
C GLY A 101 2.16 -9.14 9.66
N PHE A 102 2.11 -9.15 8.33
CA PHE A 102 2.81 -8.19 7.48
C PHE A 102 2.27 -6.77 7.67
N ILE A 103 0.94 -6.58 7.64
CA ILE A 103 0.28 -5.28 7.86
C ILE A 103 0.63 -4.75 9.25
N THR A 104 0.48 -5.58 10.30
CA THR A 104 0.80 -5.20 11.69
C THR A 104 2.27 -4.80 11.81
N GLY A 105 3.18 -5.56 11.20
CA GLY A 105 4.62 -5.28 11.25
C GLY A 105 4.97 -3.92 10.64
N ILE A 106 4.45 -3.61 9.45
CA ILE A 106 4.69 -2.32 8.79
C ILE A 106 4.06 -1.18 9.60
N GLU A 107 2.83 -1.35 10.09
CA GLU A 107 2.14 -0.32 10.88
C GLU A 107 2.88 0.01 12.17
N LEU A 108 3.39 -1.00 12.88
CA LEU A 108 4.22 -0.79 14.09
C LEU A 108 5.53 -0.08 13.77
N LEU A 109 6.17 -0.40 12.64
CA LEU A 109 7.38 0.30 12.20
C LEU A 109 7.10 1.76 11.88
N LEU A 110 6.01 2.05 11.16
CA LEU A 110 5.60 3.43 10.85
C LEU A 110 5.22 4.18 12.12
N LEU A 111 4.48 3.55 13.04
CA LEU A 111 4.10 4.14 14.32
C LEU A 111 5.34 4.51 15.15
N TYR A 112 6.32 3.61 15.24
CA TYR A 112 7.59 3.88 15.90
C TYR A 112 8.33 5.04 15.25
N GLU A 113 8.43 5.07 13.91
CA GLU A 113 9.13 6.13 13.18
C GLU A 113 8.46 7.49 13.41
N VAL A 114 7.15 7.59 13.27
CA VAL A 114 6.40 8.84 13.40
C VAL A 114 6.37 9.36 14.84
N THR A 115 6.27 8.48 15.84
CA THR A 115 6.11 8.87 17.25
C THR A 115 7.44 8.99 17.98
N ALA A 116 8.19 7.90 18.09
CA ALA A 116 9.39 7.85 18.93
C ALA A 116 10.61 8.46 18.21
N ASN A 117 10.93 7.98 17.01
CA ASN A 117 12.16 8.40 16.33
C ASN A 117 12.10 9.88 15.94
N LYS A 118 11.03 10.36 15.32
CA LYS A 118 10.90 11.76 14.92
C LYS A 118 10.81 12.72 16.09
N SER A 119 10.15 12.32 17.19
CA SER A 119 10.12 13.13 18.42
C SER A 119 11.50 13.25 19.06
N TYR A 120 12.29 12.20 19.04
CA TYR A 120 13.66 12.23 19.51
C TYR A 120 14.54 13.12 18.63
N GLN A 121 14.48 12.95 17.30
CA GLN A 121 15.23 13.79 16.36
C GLN A 121 14.87 15.27 16.48
N HIS A 122 13.59 15.60 16.60
CA HIS A 122 13.13 16.96 16.79
C HIS A 122 13.70 17.61 18.05
N ARG A 123 13.63 16.91 19.21
CA ARG A 123 14.22 17.40 20.47
C ARG A 123 15.71 17.63 20.32
N ARG A 124 16.43 16.69 19.71
CA ARG A 124 17.88 16.80 19.49
C ARG A 124 18.27 18.00 18.63
N VAL A 125 17.48 18.32 17.59
CA VAL A 125 17.72 19.51 16.76
C VAL A 125 17.51 20.79 17.57
N LEU A 126 16.47 20.86 18.40
CA LEU A 126 16.22 22.03 19.28
C LEU A 126 17.32 22.22 20.30
N GLU A 127 17.77 21.16 20.97
CA GLU A 127 18.88 21.21 21.93
C GLU A 127 20.19 21.68 21.28
N GLN A 128 20.48 21.25 20.06
CA GLN A 128 21.64 21.69 19.30
C GLN A 128 21.53 23.12 18.77
N ALA A 129 20.34 23.67 18.57
CA ALA A 129 20.12 25.02 18.07
C ALA A 129 20.29 26.07 19.17
N GLN A 130 20.01 25.75 20.43
CA GLN A 130 20.05 26.71 21.54
C GLN A 130 21.44 27.34 21.73
N PRO A 131 22.55 26.59 21.88
CA PRO A 131 23.87 27.20 22.07
C PRO A 131 24.34 28.02 20.85
N LEU A 132 23.86 27.69 19.66
CA LEU A 132 24.15 28.45 18.45
C LEU A 132 23.45 29.82 18.50
N ARG A 133 22.19 29.88 18.96
CA ARG A 133 21.45 31.14 19.15
C ARG A 133 22.09 32.02 20.21
N ASP A 134 22.55 31.42 21.30
CA ASP A 134 23.27 32.13 22.37
C ASP A 134 24.59 32.74 21.85
N SER A 135 25.30 32.01 20.98
CA SER A 135 26.49 32.48 20.29
C SER A 135 26.19 33.67 19.35
N VAL A 136 25.09 33.60 18.58
CA VAL A 136 24.64 34.71 17.72
C VAL A 136 24.36 35.94 18.57
N ALA A 137 23.66 35.81 19.70
CA ALA A 137 23.36 36.92 20.61
C ALA A 137 24.66 37.52 21.21
N PHE A 138 25.60 36.67 21.62
CA PHE A 138 26.90 37.09 22.13
C PHE A 138 27.66 37.92 21.09
N TYR A 139 27.84 37.41 19.87
CA TYR A 139 28.59 38.13 18.83
C TYR A 139 27.86 39.37 18.34
N THR A 140 26.52 39.40 18.32
CA THR A 140 25.72 40.58 18.02
C THR A 140 26.00 41.67 19.03
N ASN A 141 26.04 41.36 20.35
CA ASN A 141 26.39 42.31 21.39
C ASN A 141 27.83 42.83 21.28
N LYS A 142 28.78 41.95 20.84
CA LYS A 142 30.16 42.36 20.60
C LYS A 142 30.27 43.34 19.43
N VAL A 143 29.60 43.05 18.29
CA VAL A 143 29.53 43.95 17.12
C VAL A 143 29.00 45.35 17.51
N LEU A 144 27.94 45.41 18.34
CA LEU A 144 27.33 46.67 18.75
C LEU A 144 28.21 47.53 19.70
N ARG A 145 29.13 46.89 20.44
CA ARG A 145 29.95 47.56 21.46
C ARG A 145 31.40 47.81 21.05
N GLU A 146 31.86 47.15 20.01
CA GLU A 146 33.28 47.23 19.59
C GLU A 146 33.54 48.49 18.75
N LYS A 147 34.65 49.14 19.02
CA LYS A 147 35.09 50.36 18.30
C LYS A 147 36.32 50.09 17.41
N ASN A 148 37.06 49.04 17.70
CA ASN A 148 38.23 48.67 16.93
C ASN A 148 37.81 47.98 15.62
N ARG A 149 38.29 48.51 14.49
CA ARG A 149 37.89 48.04 13.14
C ARG A 149 38.25 46.59 12.88
N ASP A 150 39.40 46.11 13.32
CA ASP A 150 39.84 44.72 13.07
C ASP A 150 39.04 43.75 13.92
N SER A 151 38.81 44.06 15.20
CA SER A 151 37.98 43.29 16.09
C SER A 151 36.52 43.26 15.63
N LEU A 152 36.02 44.33 15.06
CA LEU A 152 34.68 44.43 14.50
C LEU A 152 34.49 43.49 13.31
N ALA A 153 35.46 43.45 12.36
CA ALA A 153 35.44 42.58 11.23
C ALA A 153 35.38 41.09 11.67
N TYR A 154 36.23 40.72 12.63
CA TYR A 154 36.22 39.37 13.21
C TYR A 154 34.88 39.01 13.86
N TYR A 155 34.27 39.92 14.64
CA TYR A 155 32.98 39.64 15.28
C TYR A 155 31.83 39.54 14.25
N HIS A 156 31.87 40.32 13.18
CA HIS A 156 30.92 40.22 12.07
C HIS A 156 31.03 38.88 11.39
N GLU A 157 32.22 38.41 11.05
CA GLU A 157 32.47 37.13 10.44
C GLU A 157 31.92 35.99 11.31
N LYS A 158 32.26 35.97 12.59
CA LYS A 158 31.78 34.96 13.54
C LYS A 158 30.27 35.00 13.71
N ARG A 159 29.66 36.16 13.80
CA ARG A 159 28.20 36.29 13.85
C ARG A 159 27.56 35.69 12.62
N THR A 160 28.05 35.99 11.42
CA THR A 160 27.52 35.43 10.16
C THR A 160 27.66 33.93 10.11
N GLU A 161 28.81 33.38 10.54
CA GLU A 161 29.01 31.91 10.64
C GLU A 161 27.98 31.26 11.55
N PHE A 162 27.72 31.80 12.75
CA PHE A 162 26.74 31.23 13.67
C PHE A 162 25.31 31.41 13.19
N ILE A 163 24.96 32.51 12.51
CA ILE A 163 23.67 32.68 11.84
C ILE A 163 23.43 31.58 10.80
N ALA A 164 24.40 31.32 9.93
CA ALA A 164 24.30 30.27 8.93
C ALA A 164 24.08 28.90 9.56
N ARG A 165 24.74 28.57 10.67
CA ARG A 165 24.54 27.33 11.42
C ARG A 165 23.16 27.25 12.08
N VAL A 166 22.62 28.37 12.62
CA VAL A 166 21.25 28.43 13.17
C VAL A 166 20.25 28.18 12.06
N HIS A 167 20.45 28.77 10.89
CA HIS A 167 19.62 28.56 9.71
C HIS A 167 19.63 27.12 9.26
N GLU A 168 20.78 26.45 9.18
CA GLU A 168 20.88 25.02 8.84
C GLU A 168 20.08 24.15 9.82
N LYS A 169 20.11 24.45 11.12
CA LYS A 169 19.30 23.70 12.12
C LYS A 169 17.81 23.97 11.97
N SER A 170 17.43 25.22 11.64
CA SER A 170 16.03 25.57 11.37
C SER A 170 15.50 24.83 10.13
N ASP A 171 16.29 24.80 9.05
CA ASP A 171 15.97 24.09 7.83
C ASP A 171 15.75 22.59 8.11
N LYS A 172 16.66 21.95 8.87
CA LYS A 172 16.53 20.54 9.28
C LYS A 172 15.26 20.29 10.11
N LYS A 173 14.90 21.22 10.99
CA LYS A 173 13.67 21.12 11.78
C LYS A 173 12.45 21.09 10.86
N MET A 174 12.34 22.05 9.94
CA MET A 174 11.22 22.13 9.00
C MET A 174 11.14 20.90 8.10
N GLU A 175 12.26 20.41 7.57
CA GLU A 175 12.32 19.18 6.81
C GLU A 175 11.81 17.96 7.59
N GLN A 176 12.18 17.86 8.88
CA GLN A 176 11.72 16.77 9.75
C GLN A 176 10.23 16.85 10.04
N GLU A 177 9.69 18.05 10.29
CA GLU A 177 8.26 18.26 10.53
C GLU A 177 7.43 17.88 9.31
N ASP A 178 7.85 18.28 8.12
CA ASP A 178 7.15 17.96 6.88
C ASP A 178 7.24 16.48 6.52
N LEU A 179 8.41 15.88 6.72
CA LEU A 179 8.57 14.44 6.53
C LEU A 179 7.64 13.65 7.47
N ARG A 180 7.53 14.07 8.73
CA ARG A 180 6.61 13.45 9.71
C ARG A 180 5.16 13.53 9.24
N LYS A 181 4.72 14.68 8.70
CA LYS A 181 3.35 14.82 8.16
C LYS A 181 3.09 13.83 7.02
N ALA A 182 4.03 13.71 6.07
CA ALA A 182 3.93 12.77 4.97
C ALA A 182 3.90 11.30 5.46
N GLU A 183 4.80 10.93 6.36
CA GLU A 183 4.84 9.58 6.94
C GLU A 183 3.58 9.25 7.76
N THR A 184 3.04 10.24 8.48
CA THR A 184 1.76 10.09 9.20
C THR A 184 0.60 9.82 8.24
N ALA A 185 0.56 10.51 7.10
CA ALA A 185 -0.47 10.26 6.08
C ALA A 185 -0.36 8.85 5.47
N TRP A 186 0.86 8.37 5.22
CA TRP A 186 1.08 6.99 4.77
C TRP A 186 0.65 5.96 5.81
N MET A 187 0.89 6.22 7.09
CA MET A 187 0.44 5.37 8.21
C MET A 187 -1.09 5.29 8.25
N TYR A 188 -1.80 6.42 8.21
CA TYR A 188 -3.26 6.41 8.15
C TYR A 188 -3.80 5.77 6.88
N GLY A 189 -3.12 5.95 5.75
CA GLY A 189 -3.45 5.29 4.50
C GLY A 189 -3.35 3.76 4.60
N LEU A 190 -2.28 3.25 5.22
CA LEU A 190 -2.10 1.82 5.46
C LEU A 190 -3.16 1.25 6.41
N TYR A 191 -3.52 2.01 7.45
CA TYR A 191 -4.62 1.65 8.34
C TYR A 191 -5.95 1.53 7.58
N LEU A 192 -6.24 2.50 6.71
CA LEU A 192 -7.43 2.47 5.87
C LEU A 192 -7.42 1.28 4.90
N TYR A 193 -6.25 0.97 4.29
CA TYR A 193 -6.07 -0.23 3.48
C TYR A 193 -6.39 -1.49 4.28
N SER A 194 -5.83 -1.65 5.48
CA SER A 194 -6.08 -2.79 6.36
C SER A 194 -7.57 -2.99 6.64
N PHE A 195 -8.29 -1.88 6.87
CA PHE A 195 -9.72 -1.91 7.11
C PHE A 195 -10.51 -2.41 5.90
N PHE A 196 -10.27 -1.84 4.71
CA PHE A 196 -10.94 -2.26 3.48
C PHE A 196 -10.59 -3.67 3.06
N ASP A 197 -9.35 -4.07 3.28
CA ASP A 197 -8.87 -5.42 2.99
C ASP A 197 -9.57 -6.46 3.89
N ALA A 198 -9.66 -6.22 5.19
CA ALA A 198 -10.41 -7.08 6.11
C ALA A 198 -11.90 -7.19 5.73
N PHE A 199 -12.50 -6.06 5.32
CA PHE A 199 -13.86 -6.03 4.82
C PHE A 199 -14.00 -6.86 3.53
N GLY A 200 -13.06 -6.72 2.61
CA GLY A 200 -13.02 -7.48 1.35
C GLY A 200 -12.94 -8.98 1.58
N ILE A 201 -12.05 -9.41 2.46
CA ILE A 201 -11.92 -10.82 2.83
C ILE A 201 -13.25 -11.34 3.43
N TRP A 202 -13.82 -10.60 4.39
CA TRP A 202 -15.11 -10.96 4.98
C TRP A 202 -16.20 -11.05 3.90
N TYR A 203 -16.27 -10.07 3.01
CA TYR A 203 -17.28 -10.01 1.96
C TYR A 203 -17.18 -11.21 1.02
N ASN A 204 -15.99 -11.51 0.53
CA ASN A 204 -15.73 -12.63 -0.37
C ASN A 204 -16.03 -13.99 0.28
N ASN A 205 -15.75 -14.15 1.58
CA ASN A 205 -16.05 -15.37 2.31
C ASN A 205 -17.55 -15.58 2.56
N ASN A 206 -18.35 -14.51 2.61
CA ASN A 206 -19.77 -14.60 2.94
C ASN A 206 -20.71 -14.47 1.72
N TYR A 207 -20.26 -13.80 0.65
CA TYR A 207 -21.07 -13.46 -0.52
C TYR A 207 -20.36 -13.88 -1.82
N ARG A 208 -20.12 -15.16 -1.97
CA ARG A 208 -19.52 -15.72 -3.18
C ARG A 208 -20.60 -15.88 -4.26
N SER A 209 -21.02 -14.80 -4.90
CA SER A 209 -21.88 -14.86 -6.09
C SER A 209 -21.05 -14.50 -7.31
N VAL A 210 -21.02 -15.40 -8.26
CA VAL A 210 -20.49 -15.12 -9.60
C VAL A 210 -21.49 -14.18 -10.28
N GLU A 211 -21.23 -12.88 -10.24
CA GLU A 211 -21.99 -11.90 -11.01
C GLU A 211 -21.11 -11.41 -12.16
N LEU A 212 -21.64 -11.56 -13.37
CA LEU A 212 -21.04 -10.98 -14.56
C LEU A 212 -20.94 -9.45 -14.42
N LYS A 213 -19.73 -8.92 -14.49
CA LYS A 213 -19.48 -7.48 -14.35
C LYS A 213 -19.39 -6.82 -15.73
N SER A 214 -20.05 -5.69 -15.88
CA SER A 214 -19.98 -4.92 -17.12
C SER A 214 -18.75 -4.01 -17.12
N MET A 215 -17.86 -4.19 -18.09
CA MET A 215 -16.70 -3.30 -18.32
C MET A 215 -17.12 -1.83 -18.44
N LYS A 216 -18.23 -1.53 -19.15
CA LYS A 216 -18.72 -0.15 -19.33
C LYS A 216 -19.11 0.47 -17.99
N THR A 217 -19.76 -0.32 -17.12
CA THR A 217 -20.15 0.13 -15.77
C THR A 217 -18.94 0.31 -14.88
N ALA A 218 -17.96 -0.59 -14.92
CA ALA A 218 -16.72 -0.48 -14.18
C ALA A 218 -15.94 0.80 -14.57
N LEU A 219 -15.83 1.08 -15.87
CA LEU A 219 -15.21 2.32 -16.37
C LEU A 219 -15.96 3.57 -15.90
N LEU A 220 -17.29 3.56 -15.91
CA LEU A 220 -18.09 4.69 -15.43
C LEU A 220 -17.85 4.95 -13.92
N TRP A 221 -17.84 3.91 -13.10
CA TRP A 221 -17.52 4.03 -11.68
C TRP A 221 -16.08 4.47 -11.42
N SER A 222 -15.15 4.12 -12.30
CA SER A 222 -13.72 4.47 -12.19
C SER A 222 -13.42 5.96 -12.41
N ILE A 223 -14.42 6.79 -12.80
CA ILE A 223 -14.30 8.26 -12.78
C ILE A 223 -13.89 8.73 -11.38
N ILE A 224 -14.43 8.11 -10.35
CA ILE A 224 -13.97 8.30 -8.97
C ILE A 224 -12.94 7.20 -8.66
N PRO A 225 -11.69 7.56 -8.34
CA PRO A 225 -10.65 6.57 -8.06
C PRO A 225 -11.10 5.55 -7.01
N GLY A 226 -10.90 4.26 -7.29
CA GLY A 226 -11.25 3.17 -6.38
C GLY A 226 -12.70 2.67 -6.47
N PHE A 227 -13.63 3.43 -7.06
CA PHE A 227 -15.03 2.99 -7.15
C PHE A 227 -15.25 1.92 -8.21
N GLY A 228 -14.41 1.88 -9.26
CA GLY A 228 -14.38 0.75 -10.20
C GLY A 228 -14.02 -0.56 -9.50
N GLN A 229 -13.01 -0.55 -8.62
CA GLN A 229 -12.64 -1.70 -7.80
C GLN A 229 -13.77 -2.08 -6.82
N MET A 230 -14.43 -1.10 -6.22
CA MET A 230 -15.60 -1.34 -5.37
C MET A 230 -16.73 -2.03 -6.15
N TYR A 231 -17.02 -1.59 -7.39
CA TYR A 231 -18.00 -2.23 -8.26
C TYR A 231 -17.63 -3.68 -8.56
N ASN A 232 -16.35 -3.95 -8.76
CA ASN A 232 -15.84 -5.31 -8.99
C ASN A 232 -15.72 -6.14 -7.69
N ARG A 233 -16.03 -5.55 -6.53
CA ARG A 233 -15.92 -6.16 -5.18
C ARG A 233 -14.46 -6.37 -4.71
N GLU A 234 -13.51 -5.71 -5.36
CA GLU A 234 -12.09 -5.73 -5.03
C GLU A 234 -11.75 -4.68 -3.97
N PHE A 235 -12.32 -4.84 -2.75
CA PHE A 235 -12.20 -3.87 -1.66
C PHE A 235 -10.74 -3.70 -1.19
N GLY A 236 -9.93 -4.75 -1.21
CA GLY A 236 -8.51 -4.68 -0.89
C GLY A 236 -7.75 -3.77 -1.88
N LYS A 237 -7.99 -3.92 -3.20
CA LYS A 237 -7.41 -3.05 -4.22
C LYS A 237 -7.87 -1.60 -4.04
N MET A 238 -9.16 -1.37 -3.75
CA MET A 238 -9.69 -0.05 -3.45
C MET A 238 -8.95 0.59 -2.26
N GLY A 239 -8.78 -0.14 -1.16
CA GLY A 239 -8.07 0.34 0.02
C GLY A 239 -6.61 0.71 -0.29
N LEU A 240 -5.91 -0.12 -1.08
CA LEU A 240 -4.55 0.13 -1.54
C LEU A 240 -4.43 1.43 -2.37
N LEU A 241 -5.39 1.63 -3.29
CA LEU A 241 -5.46 2.86 -4.07
C LEU A 241 -5.65 4.09 -3.18
N TYR A 242 -6.59 4.06 -2.23
CA TYR A 242 -6.79 5.17 -1.31
C TYR A 242 -5.55 5.45 -0.45
N MET A 243 -4.87 4.41 0.05
CA MET A 243 -3.58 4.58 0.74
C MET A 243 -2.59 5.35 -0.13
N ALA A 244 -2.42 4.93 -1.39
CA ALA A 244 -1.49 5.54 -2.32
C ALA A 244 -1.89 6.99 -2.70
N PHE A 245 -3.18 7.26 -2.89
CA PHE A 245 -3.67 8.62 -3.16
C PHE A 245 -3.47 9.56 -1.97
N ILE A 246 -3.83 9.14 -0.75
CA ILE A 246 -3.68 9.94 0.48
C ILE A 246 -2.21 10.25 0.73
N GLY A 247 -1.35 9.24 0.68
CA GLY A 247 0.09 9.41 0.88
C GLY A 247 0.72 10.31 -0.17
N SER A 248 0.39 10.12 -1.45
CA SER A 248 0.92 10.95 -2.54
C SER A 248 0.41 12.38 -2.48
N ALA A 249 -0.89 12.61 -2.22
CA ALA A 249 -1.47 13.94 -2.10
C ALA A 249 -0.83 14.72 -0.94
N THR A 250 -0.65 14.09 0.21
CA THR A 250 0.04 14.71 1.33
C THR A 250 1.51 14.99 1.02
N SER A 251 2.19 14.09 0.29
CA SER A 251 3.57 14.30 -0.14
C SER A 251 3.71 15.45 -1.14
N ILE A 252 2.71 15.69 -2.00
CA ILE A 252 2.64 16.88 -2.86
C ILE A 252 2.52 18.13 -2.00
N TRP A 253 1.58 18.14 -1.06
CA TRP A 253 1.32 19.29 -0.20
C TRP A 253 2.53 19.63 0.66
N THR A 254 3.15 18.66 1.32
CA THR A 254 4.36 18.90 2.13
C THR A 254 5.54 19.35 1.27
N SER A 255 5.73 18.79 0.08
CA SER A 255 6.76 19.24 -0.85
C SER A 255 6.52 20.67 -1.34
N GLN A 256 5.26 21.09 -1.56
CA GLN A 256 4.91 22.46 -1.90
C GLN A 256 5.23 23.43 -0.74
N ASN A 257 4.87 23.08 0.49
CA ASN A 257 5.20 23.89 1.66
C ASN A 257 6.72 24.11 1.79
N MET A 258 7.50 23.07 1.51
CA MET A 258 8.96 23.19 1.53
C MET A 258 9.51 24.05 0.38
N VAL A 259 8.86 24.04 -0.79
CA VAL A 259 9.22 24.96 -1.88
C VAL A 259 9.00 26.40 -1.45
N GLU A 260 7.85 26.70 -0.86
CA GLU A 260 7.52 28.05 -0.37
C GLU A 260 8.49 28.47 0.72
N TYR A 261 8.73 27.62 1.73
CA TYR A 261 9.71 27.89 2.79
C TYR A 261 11.10 28.23 2.24
N TYR A 262 11.61 27.45 1.28
CA TYR A 262 12.94 27.70 0.72
C TYR A 262 12.98 28.87 -0.27
N LEU A 263 11.86 29.25 -0.88
CA LEU A 263 11.77 30.49 -1.67
C LEU A 263 11.86 31.73 -0.76
N ASP A 264 11.12 31.73 0.36
CA ASP A 264 11.21 32.81 1.34
C ASP A 264 12.62 32.90 1.92
N ARG A 265 13.22 31.76 2.20
CA ARG A 265 14.59 31.63 2.68
C ARG A 265 15.61 32.21 1.68
N LYS A 266 15.42 31.93 0.39
CA LYS A 266 16.26 32.46 -0.68
C LYS A 266 16.21 33.98 -0.74
N HIS A 267 15.03 34.59 -0.60
CA HIS A 267 14.89 36.04 -0.54
C HIS A 267 15.64 36.67 0.66
N ILE A 268 15.60 36.02 1.82
CA ILE A 268 16.34 36.47 3.01
C ILE A 268 17.85 36.44 2.74
N VAL A 269 18.36 35.32 2.18
CA VAL A 269 19.78 35.16 1.85
C VAL A 269 20.25 36.21 0.83
N GLU A 270 19.43 36.52 -0.19
CA GLU A 270 19.70 37.58 -1.17
C GLU A 270 19.81 38.94 -0.53
N GLN A 271 18.95 39.27 0.45
CA GLN A 271 18.95 40.58 1.13
C GLN A 271 20.11 40.73 2.12
N GLU A 272 20.51 39.67 2.79
CA GLU A 272 21.58 39.70 3.81
C GLU A 272 22.98 39.65 3.20
N SER A 273 23.14 39.68 1.88
CA SER A 273 24.43 39.57 1.16
C SER A 273 25.28 38.43 1.68
N THR A 274 24.64 37.31 1.96
CA THR A 274 25.22 36.06 2.49
C THR A 274 26.15 35.43 1.46
N THR A 275 26.93 34.42 1.87
CA THR A 275 27.89 33.74 0.98
C THR A 275 27.22 33.09 -0.21
N SER A 276 27.86 33.13 -1.38
CA SER A 276 27.41 32.45 -2.60
C SER A 276 27.05 30.97 -2.35
N GLU A 277 27.77 30.27 -1.47
CA GLU A 277 27.55 28.91 -1.08
C GLU A 277 26.19 28.66 -0.40
N GLU A 278 25.77 29.57 0.52
CA GLU A 278 24.46 29.43 1.18
C GLU A 278 23.32 29.66 0.19
N TYR A 279 23.47 30.63 -0.71
CA TYR A 279 22.50 30.90 -1.76
C TYR A 279 22.33 29.66 -2.69
N GLU A 280 23.43 29.08 -3.16
CA GLU A 280 23.39 27.88 -4.00
C GLU A 280 22.75 26.71 -3.28
N ARG A 281 23.09 26.46 -2.02
CA ARG A 281 22.48 25.42 -1.18
C ARG A 281 20.96 25.59 -1.08
N VAL A 282 20.46 26.80 -0.85
CA VAL A 282 19.03 27.09 -0.74
C VAL A 282 18.34 26.91 -2.10
N ALA A 283 18.97 27.38 -3.20
CA ALA A 283 18.44 27.21 -4.55
C ALA A 283 18.35 25.73 -4.98
N GLU A 284 19.34 24.93 -4.60
CA GLU A 284 19.30 23.47 -4.80
C GLU A 284 18.14 22.81 -4.06
N ARG A 285 17.85 23.26 -2.80
CA ARG A 285 16.71 22.74 -2.03
C ARG A 285 15.36 23.09 -2.67
N VAL A 286 15.18 24.30 -3.20
CA VAL A 286 13.99 24.67 -3.97
C VAL A 286 13.80 23.71 -5.15
N THR A 287 14.87 23.48 -5.91
CA THR A 287 14.85 22.59 -7.07
C THR A 287 14.52 21.14 -6.67
N TYR A 288 15.12 20.64 -5.60
CA TYR A 288 14.87 19.32 -5.04
C TYR A 288 13.39 19.13 -4.68
N TYR A 289 12.77 20.05 -3.93
CA TYR A 289 11.37 19.91 -3.51
C TYR A 289 10.38 20.11 -4.65
N ARG A 290 10.68 20.97 -5.65
CA ARG A 290 9.91 21.06 -6.89
C ARG A 290 9.91 19.72 -7.66
N LYS A 291 11.09 19.10 -7.79
CA LYS A 291 11.20 17.78 -8.44
C LYS A 291 10.42 16.71 -7.68
N ASN A 292 10.55 16.69 -6.35
CA ASN A 292 9.85 15.73 -5.49
C ASN A 292 8.31 15.91 -5.61
N ARG A 293 7.79 17.15 -5.55
CA ARG A 293 6.38 17.45 -5.78
C ARG A 293 5.90 16.93 -7.14
N ASN A 294 6.65 17.24 -8.21
CA ASN A 294 6.27 16.83 -9.55
C ASN A 294 6.29 15.31 -9.72
N GLN A 295 7.20 14.59 -9.07
CA GLN A 295 7.19 13.12 -9.04
C GLN A 295 5.90 12.55 -8.44
N TYR A 296 5.41 13.11 -7.34
CA TYR A 296 4.14 12.66 -6.74
C TYR A 296 2.92 13.05 -7.58
N ILE A 297 2.94 14.19 -8.29
CA ILE A 297 1.90 14.55 -9.26
C ILE A 297 1.81 13.49 -10.36
N TRP A 298 2.95 13.10 -10.94
CA TRP A 298 2.99 12.03 -11.93
C TRP A 298 2.58 10.68 -11.35
N ALA A 299 2.97 10.38 -10.11
CA ALA A 299 2.55 9.16 -9.43
C ALA A 299 1.02 9.08 -9.30
N ILE A 300 0.35 10.17 -8.89
CA ILE A 300 -1.11 10.23 -8.82
C ILE A 300 -1.74 10.02 -10.20
N ALA A 301 -1.21 10.67 -11.25
CA ALA A 301 -1.74 10.51 -12.61
C ALA A 301 -1.63 9.05 -13.09
N LEU A 302 -0.49 8.41 -12.85
CA LEU A 302 -0.28 6.99 -13.21
C LEU A 302 -1.15 6.06 -12.37
N LEU A 303 -1.30 6.31 -11.06
CA LEU A 303 -2.21 5.55 -10.19
C LEU A 303 -3.65 5.64 -10.66
N TYR A 304 -4.08 6.81 -11.10
CA TYR A 304 -5.42 6.99 -11.66
C TYR A 304 -5.62 6.16 -12.94
N LEU A 305 -4.69 6.25 -13.89
CA LEU A 305 -4.74 5.46 -15.11
C LEU A 305 -4.72 3.95 -14.82
N TYR A 306 -3.87 3.54 -13.88
CA TYR A 306 -3.83 2.15 -13.42
C TYR A 306 -5.19 1.72 -12.83
N SER A 307 -5.78 2.53 -11.94
CA SER A 307 -7.07 2.23 -11.33
C SER A 307 -8.19 2.01 -12.37
N VAL A 308 -8.24 2.87 -13.40
CA VAL A 308 -9.23 2.74 -14.47
C VAL A 308 -9.00 1.47 -15.28
N GLY A 309 -7.74 1.20 -15.66
CA GLY A 309 -7.37 0.00 -16.42
C GLY A 309 -7.63 -1.30 -15.66
N ASP A 310 -7.20 -1.35 -14.40
CA ASP A 310 -7.39 -2.50 -13.50
C ASP A 310 -8.89 -2.83 -13.32
N ALA A 311 -9.72 -1.82 -13.04
CA ALA A 311 -11.16 -2.02 -12.91
C ALA A 311 -11.82 -2.53 -14.20
N ALA A 312 -11.36 -2.09 -15.37
CA ALA A 312 -11.85 -2.57 -16.64
C ALA A 312 -11.46 -4.03 -16.89
N VAL A 313 -10.20 -4.38 -16.58
CA VAL A 313 -9.68 -5.75 -16.71
C VAL A 313 -10.39 -6.70 -15.76
N ASP A 314 -10.54 -6.34 -14.48
CA ASP A 314 -11.27 -7.17 -13.51
C ASP A 314 -12.73 -7.43 -13.94
N ALA A 315 -13.41 -6.40 -14.50
CA ALA A 315 -14.76 -6.58 -15.02
C ALA A 315 -14.83 -7.52 -16.24
N LEU A 316 -13.85 -7.46 -17.14
CA LEU A 316 -13.74 -8.37 -18.26
C LEU A 316 -13.43 -9.80 -17.82
N LEU A 317 -12.55 -9.94 -16.83
CA LEU A 317 -12.18 -11.26 -16.31
C LEU A 317 -13.28 -11.90 -15.45
N SER A 318 -14.28 -11.15 -15.01
CA SER A 318 -15.43 -11.73 -14.28
C SER A 318 -16.24 -12.74 -15.08
N ASP A 319 -16.16 -12.68 -16.42
CA ASP A 319 -16.74 -13.69 -17.34
C ASP A 319 -15.89 -14.97 -17.42
N PHE A 320 -14.62 -14.91 -16.97
CA PHE A 320 -13.68 -16.01 -17.10
C PHE A 320 -13.46 -16.79 -15.80
N ASP A 321 -14.33 -16.65 -14.80
CA ASP A 321 -14.15 -17.27 -13.46
C ASP A 321 -14.08 -18.81 -13.49
N ASN A 322 -14.35 -19.48 -14.63
CA ASN A 322 -14.01 -20.88 -14.88
C ASN A 322 -13.82 -21.20 -16.37
N PRO A 323 -12.87 -20.58 -17.07
CA PRO A 323 -12.69 -20.85 -18.51
C PRO A 323 -12.06 -22.21 -18.79
N MET A 324 -11.58 -22.90 -17.76
CA MET A 324 -10.81 -24.13 -17.96
C MET A 324 -11.10 -25.15 -16.86
N HIS A 325 -11.77 -26.22 -17.23
CA HIS A 325 -11.90 -27.39 -16.37
C HIS A 325 -10.82 -28.41 -16.72
N LEU A 326 -9.89 -28.65 -15.81
CA LEU A 326 -8.90 -29.71 -15.92
C LEU A 326 -9.40 -30.93 -15.13
N ALA A 327 -9.78 -31.98 -15.82
CA ALA A 327 -10.10 -33.23 -15.20
C ALA A 327 -8.97 -34.24 -15.47
N VAL A 328 -8.44 -34.82 -14.42
CA VAL A 328 -7.45 -35.91 -14.52
C VAL A 328 -8.19 -37.22 -14.22
N LEU A 329 -8.32 -38.05 -15.24
CA LEU A 329 -9.05 -39.32 -15.14
C LEU A 329 -8.08 -40.51 -15.25
N PRO A 330 -8.19 -41.52 -14.37
CA PRO A 330 -7.43 -42.74 -14.54
C PRO A 330 -7.94 -43.51 -15.75
N ARG A 331 -7.04 -44.01 -16.57
CA ARG A 331 -7.38 -44.85 -17.73
C ARG A 331 -7.43 -46.30 -17.32
N LEU A 332 -8.48 -47.02 -17.73
CA LEU A 332 -8.69 -48.45 -17.38
C LEU A 332 -7.56 -49.36 -17.89
N GLU A 333 -6.82 -48.97 -18.90
CA GLU A 333 -5.70 -49.70 -19.50
C GLU A 333 -4.33 -49.32 -18.93
N GLY A 334 -4.29 -48.54 -17.82
CA GLY A 334 -3.09 -48.02 -17.20
C GLY A 334 -2.65 -46.67 -17.80
N GLY A 335 -2.43 -45.70 -16.94
CA GLY A 335 -2.07 -44.33 -17.28
C GLY A 335 -3.10 -43.32 -16.82
N VAL A 336 -2.82 -42.02 -17.08
CA VAL A 336 -3.64 -40.89 -16.67
C VAL A 336 -4.01 -40.11 -17.92
N GLN A 337 -5.28 -39.77 -18.07
CA GLN A 337 -5.76 -38.89 -19.13
C GLN A 337 -6.14 -37.55 -18.55
N ALA A 338 -5.50 -36.49 -19.02
CA ALA A 338 -5.90 -35.12 -18.70
C ALA A 338 -6.92 -34.65 -19.75
N LEU A 339 -8.10 -34.27 -19.30
CA LEU A 339 -9.13 -33.65 -20.13
C LEU A 339 -9.16 -32.15 -19.79
N MET A 340 -9.00 -31.32 -20.81
CA MET A 340 -9.11 -29.86 -20.69
C MET A 340 -10.31 -29.43 -21.52
N THR A 341 -11.32 -28.89 -20.85
CA THR A 341 -12.50 -28.28 -21.51
C THR A 341 -12.45 -26.78 -21.38
N PHE A 342 -12.67 -26.10 -22.48
CA PHE A 342 -12.84 -24.65 -22.53
C PHE A 342 -14.31 -24.37 -22.82
N ASP A 343 -14.96 -23.58 -21.96
CA ASP A 343 -16.30 -23.04 -22.24
C ASP A 343 -16.08 -21.66 -22.92
N PHE A 344 -16.51 -21.58 -24.20
CA PHE A 344 -16.45 -20.35 -24.99
C PHE A 344 -17.80 -19.65 -25.02
#